data_b339566022a98c95cb9f714a4388c4fe
#
_entry.id   b339566022a98c95cb9f714a4388c4fe
#
_cell.length_a   1.000
_cell.length_b   1.000
_cell.length_c   1.000
_cell.angle_alpha   90.00
_cell.angle_beta   90.00
_cell.angle_gamma   90.00
#
_symmetry.space_group_name_H-M   'P 1'
#
loop_
_entity.id
_entity.type
_entity.pdbx_description
1 polymer ?
#
loop_
_entity_poly.entity_id
_entity_poly.type
_entity_poly.pdbx_seq_one_letter_code
_entity_poly.pdbx_strand_id
1 'polypeptide(L)'
;AAWQAAGMIIPPKFEELNSRAAITFAKAAIGQERPEQAAKHSEEAIRISLEAADLLVNDYAEQVLAIRRREQPTLTTLLAGRLDGVPQGAAADAFLAAFNTAVLVPNWPEMGSSSGECKWDELDQQVQWCRDNGLRICMGPLVQFDRGSLPDWLYLWEGEYDEICDSVFKFASGVVRRYVGKVHLWNCAGRMNVPGAMDLTEEQRLKLTVDMLEVVRSLDPRTPAIVSFDQPWAEYIAAQDQELTPLHFADTLGRSDLGMAGVGLEINLGYSPHGTLPRDLLEINRQIDRWSALGLPLVVFVTAPSSEAKDSLARSPAQALPSLIAGGVSPQAQAELISVLVPLLIARQPVQAVVWNQWRDDLPHDFPHGGLYDTMGQPKPGLKKLVEIRREYLS
;
A
#
# COMPACT_ATOMS: atom_id res chain seq x y z
N ALA A 1 -21.55 6.88 16.43
CA ALA A 1 -22.96 6.81 16.03
C ALA A 1 -23.18 5.82 14.87
N ALA A 2 -22.50 5.94 13.71
CA ALA A 2 -22.71 5.05 12.55
C ALA A 2 -22.41 3.58 12.87
N TRP A 3 -21.30 3.26 13.47
CA TRP A 3 -20.93 1.88 13.85
C TRP A 3 -21.88 1.30 14.91
N GLN A 4 -22.29 2.12 15.87
CA GLN A 4 -23.27 1.69 16.88
C GLN A 4 -24.63 1.40 16.23
N ALA A 5 -25.06 2.23 15.27
CA ALA A 5 -26.26 1.97 14.50
C ALA A 5 -26.17 0.69 13.66
N ALA A 6 -24.95 0.31 13.23
CA ALA A 6 -24.64 -0.95 12.55
C ALA A 6 -24.49 -2.15 13.50
N GLY A 7 -24.73 -1.98 14.81
CA GLY A 7 -24.72 -3.06 15.79
C GLY A 7 -23.42 -3.25 16.56
N MET A 8 -22.43 -2.35 16.39
CA MET A 8 -21.21 -2.40 17.20
C MET A 8 -21.51 -2.18 18.69
N ILE A 9 -20.96 -3.00 19.55
CA ILE A 9 -20.98 -2.83 20.99
C ILE A 9 -19.83 -1.90 21.38
N ILE A 10 -20.16 -0.72 21.93
CA ILE A 10 -19.15 0.25 22.34
C ILE A 10 -18.48 -0.22 23.64
N PRO A 11 -17.12 -0.31 23.69
CA PRO A 11 -16.42 -0.71 24.90
C PRO A 11 -16.64 0.30 26.05
N PRO A 12 -16.89 -0.15 27.28
CA PRO A 12 -17.04 0.77 28.43
C PRO A 12 -15.80 1.67 28.63
N LYS A 13 -14.61 1.15 28.36
CA LYS A 13 -13.34 1.89 28.44
C LYS A 13 -13.31 3.08 27.46
N PHE A 14 -13.94 2.95 26.28
CA PHE A 14 -14.06 4.08 25.35
C PHE A 14 -14.88 5.22 25.97
N GLU A 15 -15.99 4.92 26.63
CA GLU A 15 -16.82 5.93 27.25
C GLU A 15 -16.12 6.63 28.42
N GLU A 16 -15.31 5.88 29.18
CA GLU A 16 -14.45 6.42 30.23
C GLU A 16 -13.40 7.38 29.66
N LEU A 17 -12.65 6.96 28.62
CA LEU A 17 -11.64 7.79 27.96
C LEU A 17 -12.25 9.03 27.32
N ASN A 18 -13.38 8.90 26.66
CA ASN A 18 -14.08 10.02 26.02
C ASN A 18 -14.55 11.05 27.06
N SER A 19 -15.08 10.58 28.19
CA SER A 19 -15.46 11.44 29.32
C SER A 19 -14.25 12.16 29.93
N ARG A 20 -13.14 11.45 30.13
CA ARG A 20 -11.87 12.06 30.60
C ARG A 20 -11.34 13.11 29.63
N ALA A 21 -11.35 12.82 28.33
CA ALA A 21 -10.93 13.78 27.30
C ALA A 21 -11.77 15.05 27.37
N ALA A 22 -13.10 14.92 27.43
CA ALA A 22 -14.02 16.05 27.53
C ALA A 22 -13.78 16.90 28.80
N ILE A 23 -13.62 16.26 29.96
CA ILE A 23 -13.32 16.95 31.23
C ILE A 23 -11.96 17.66 31.14
N THR A 24 -10.93 17.02 30.56
CA THR A 24 -9.60 17.62 30.43
C THR A 24 -9.60 18.79 29.46
N PHE A 25 -10.34 18.67 28.35
CA PHE A 25 -10.56 19.78 27.41
C PHE A 25 -11.30 20.95 28.07
N ALA A 26 -12.34 20.67 28.87
CA ALA A 26 -13.05 21.72 29.62
C ALA A 26 -12.11 22.47 30.57
N LYS A 27 -11.19 21.78 31.26
CA LYS A 27 -10.14 22.44 32.11
C LYS A 27 -9.24 23.34 31.28
N ALA A 28 -8.86 22.93 30.06
CA ALA A 28 -8.09 23.78 29.15
C ALA A 28 -8.86 25.05 28.76
N ALA A 29 -10.13 24.88 28.38
CA ALA A 29 -11.01 25.97 27.94
C ALA A 29 -11.29 27.00 29.05
N ILE A 30 -11.46 26.55 30.29
CA ILE A 30 -11.71 27.43 31.45
C ILE A 30 -10.40 28.07 31.95
N GLY A 31 -9.26 27.38 31.81
CA GLY A 31 -7.98 27.78 32.33
C GLY A 31 -7.15 28.77 31.47
N GLN A 32 -7.77 29.45 30.49
CA GLN A 32 -7.07 30.33 29.53
C GLN A 32 -6.26 31.47 30.17
N GLU A 33 -6.59 31.88 31.38
CA GLU A 33 -5.81 32.87 32.14
C GLU A 33 -4.40 32.36 32.52
N ARG A 34 -4.17 31.04 32.42
CA ARG A 34 -2.88 30.36 32.66
C ARG A 34 -2.44 29.59 31.41
N PRO A 35 -1.87 30.25 30.40
CA PRO A 35 -1.64 29.65 29.10
C PRO A 35 -0.85 28.33 29.10
N GLU A 36 0.18 28.21 29.95
CA GLU A 36 0.98 26.99 30.06
C GLU A 36 0.18 25.80 30.60
N GLN A 37 -0.73 26.03 31.57
CA GLN A 37 -1.59 24.98 32.10
C GLN A 37 -2.69 24.60 31.11
N ALA A 38 -3.26 25.59 30.43
CA ALA A 38 -4.23 25.38 29.37
C ALA A 38 -3.65 24.55 28.23
N ALA A 39 -2.41 24.86 27.79
CA ALA A 39 -1.70 24.10 26.77
C ALA A 39 -1.49 22.63 27.20
N LYS A 40 -1.00 22.38 28.41
CA LYS A 40 -0.83 21.02 28.95
C LYS A 40 -2.15 20.24 29.00
N HIS A 41 -3.23 20.86 29.43
CA HIS A 41 -4.54 20.22 29.42
C HIS A 41 -5.06 19.98 28.02
N SER A 42 -4.77 20.85 27.04
CA SER A 42 -5.14 20.64 25.64
C SER A 42 -4.40 19.46 25.03
N GLU A 43 -3.08 19.38 25.22
CA GLU A 43 -2.24 18.26 24.76
C GLU A 43 -2.71 16.94 25.37
N GLU A 44 -2.97 16.92 26.69
CA GLU A 44 -3.46 15.73 27.37
C GLU A 44 -4.86 15.31 26.89
N ALA A 45 -5.75 16.27 26.63
CA ALA A 45 -7.07 15.99 26.07
C ALA A 45 -6.98 15.38 24.67
N ILE A 46 -6.08 15.91 23.81
CA ILE A 46 -5.82 15.37 22.47
C ILE A 46 -5.29 13.93 22.59
N ARG A 47 -4.28 13.70 23.45
CA ARG A 47 -3.70 12.37 23.66
C ARG A 47 -4.75 11.33 24.09
N ILE A 48 -5.61 11.69 25.05
CA ILE A 48 -6.68 10.80 25.51
C ILE A 48 -7.71 10.56 24.40
N SER A 49 -8.01 11.57 23.56
CA SER A 49 -8.94 11.43 22.44
C SER A 49 -8.39 10.48 21.38
N LEU A 50 -7.10 10.54 21.07
CA LEU A 50 -6.45 9.62 20.15
C LEU A 50 -6.44 8.18 20.70
N GLU A 51 -6.10 8.01 22.00
CA GLU A 51 -6.18 6.70 22.68
C GLU A 51 -7.59 6.10 22.60
N ALA A 52 -8.61 6.94 22.81
CA ALA A 52 -10.01 6.51 22.69
C ALA A 52 -10.37 6.12 21.25
N ALA A 53 -9.90 6.86 20.26
CA ALA A 53 -10.14 6.57 18.85
C ALA A 53 -9.49 5.24 18.44
N ASP A 54 -8.23 5.01 18.81
CA ASP A 54 -7.52 3.77 18.51
C ASP A 54 -8.19 2.55 19.18
N LEU A 55 -8.60 2.69 20.46
CA LEU A 55 -9.35 1.64 21.14
C LEU A 55 -10.65 1.30 20.40
N LEU A 56 -11.40 2.32 19.97
CA LEU A 56 -12.67 2.13 19.29
C LEU A 56 -12.49 1.44 17.93
N VAL A 57 -11.46 1.83 17.17
CA VAL A 57 -11.19 1.25 15.84
C VAL A 57 -10.71 -0.19 15.96
N ASN A 58 -9.83 -0.48 16.93
CA ASN A 58 -9.37 -1.85 17.19
C ASN A 58 -10.53 -2.77 17.58
N ASP A 59 -11.37 -2.33 18.50
CA ASP A 59 -12.54 -3.09 18.93
C ASP A 59 -13.56 -3.29 17.79
N TYR A 60 -13.74 -2.27 16.94
CA TYR A 60 -14.51 -2.41 15.70
C TYR A 60 -13.96 -3.51 14.79
N ALA A 61 -12.66 -3.52 14.54
CA ALA A 61 -12.02 -4.53 13.71
C ALA A 61 -12.20 -5.93 14.28
N GLU A 62 -11.99 -6.10 15.58
CA GLU A 62 -12.18 -7.38 16.30
C GLU A 62 -13.62 -7.89 16.19
N GLN A 63 -14.62 -7.03 16.44
CA GLN A 63 -16.03 -7.40 16.35
C GLN A 63 -16.43 -7.80 14.93
N VAL A 64 -16.00 -7.04 13.92
CA VAL A 64 -16.29 -7.34 12.51
C VAL A 64 -15.62 -8.67 12.10
N LEU A 65 -14.36 -8.88 12.45
CA LEU A 65 -13.64 -10.12 12.14
C LEU A 65 -14.30 -11.32 12.82
N ALA A 66 -14.72 -11.17 14.09
CA ALA A 66 -15.44 -12.22 14.82
C ALA A 66 -16.76 -12.60 14.12
N ILE A 67 -17.52 -11.62 13.62
CA ILE A 67 -18.75 -11.85 12.85
C ILE A 67 -18.44 -12.55 11.52
N ARG A 68 -17.51 -12.03 10.74
CA ARG A 68 -17.13 -12.61 9.45
C ARG A 68 -16.65 -14.05 9.59
N ARG A 69 -15.89 -14.38 10.63
CA ARG A 69 -15.40 -15.74 10.87
C ARG A 69 -16.48 -16.73 11.32
N ARG A 70 -17.60 -16.26 11.86
CA ARG A 70 -18.76 -17.15 12.11
C ARG A 70 -19.39 -17.65 10.82
N GLU A 71 -19.45 -16.81 9.81
CA GLU A 71 -19.98 -17.16 8.49
C GLU A 71 -18.95 -17.88 7.62
N GLN A 72 -17.69 -17.43 7.71
CA GLN A 72 -16.57 -17.94 6.92
C GLN A 72 -15.33 -18.10 7.82
N PRO A 73 -15.08 -19.31 8.36
CA PRO A 73 -13.97 -19.55 9.31
C PRO A 73 -12.60 -19.12 8.80
N THR A 74 -12.34 -19.29 7.49
CA THR A 74 -11.17 -18.81 6.77
C THR A 74 -11.61 -17.74 5.78
N LEU A 75 -11.12 -16.50 5.99
CA LEU A 75 -11.47 -15.39 5.12
C LEU A 75 -10.74 -15.49 3.78
N THR A 76 -11.38 -15.01 2.71
CA THR A 76 -10.82 -15.04 1.34
C THR A 76 -9.92 -13.87 0.99
N THR A 77 -9.77 -12.91 1.88
CA THR A 77 -8.87 -11.77 1.69
C THR A 77 -7.44 -12.25 1.43
N LEU A 78 -6.79 -11.67 0.45
CA LEU A 78 -5.40 -12.00 0.12
C LEU A 78 -4.46 -11.24 1.05
N LEU A 79 -3.49 -11.95 1.63
CA LEU A 79 -2.35 -11.34 2.30
C LEU A 79 -1.13 -11.59 1.44
N ALA A 80 -0.58 -10.53 0.87
CA ALA A 80 0.47 -10.59 -0.12
C ALA A 80 1.77 -9.93 0.36
N GLY A 81 2.89 -10.45 -0.12
CA GLY A 81 4.21 -9.81 0.00
C GLY A 81 4.79 -9.51 -1.37
N ARG A 82 5.44 -8.36 -1.53
CA ARG A 82 6.25 -8.07 -2.72
C ARG A 82 7.49 -8.96 -2.68
N LEU A 83 7.74 -9.69 -3.74
CA LEU A 83 8.82 -10.65 -3.85
C LEU A 83 9.98 -10.06 -4.66
N ASP A 84 11.13 -9.89 -4.03
CA ASP A 84 12.35 -9.37 -4.66
C ASP A 84 13.34 -10.54 -4.82
N GLY A 85 13.22 -11.29 -5.92
CA GLY A 85 13.95 -12.52 -6.16
C GLY A 85 13.31 -13.78 -5.52
N VAL A 86 13.81 -14.96 -5.84
CA VAL A 86 13.32 -16.23 -5.27
C VAL A 86 13.94 -16.44 -3.88
N PRO A 87 13.16 -16.43 -2.78
CA PRO A 87 13.69 -16.62 -1.44
C PRO A 87 14.18 -18.07 -1.25
N GLN A 88 15.20 -18.25 -0.40
CA GLN A 88 15.82 -19.54 -0.14
C GLN A 88 15.76 -19.93 1.35
N GLY A 89 15.71 -21.21 1.64
CA GLY A 89 15.78 -21.74 2.99
C GLY A 89 14.72 -21.12 3.94
N ALA A 90 15.15 -20.70 5.11
CA ALA A 90 14.26 -20.13 6.13
C ALA A 90 13.47 -18.89 5.66
N ALA A 91 14.01 -18.11 4.71
CA ALA A 91 13.29 -16.97 4.15
C ALA A 91 12.12 -17.41 3.25
N ALA A 92 12.28 -18.53 2.51
CA ALA A 92 11.20 -19.11 1.73
C ALA A 92 10.09 -19.63 2.64
N ASP A 93 10.43 -20.38 3.69
CA ASP A 93 9.47 -20.90 4.66
C ASP A 93 8.70 -19.74 5.35
N ALA A 94 9.41 -18.66 5.70
CA ALA A 94 8.83 -17.49 6.33
C ALA A 94 7.88 -16.73 5.38
N PHE A 95 8.24 -16.60 4.10
CA PHE A 95 7.35 -16.00 3.10
C PHE A 95 6.06 -16.81 2.95
N LEU A 96 6.20 -18.13 2.80
CA LEU A 96 5.07 -19.05 2.68
C LEU A 96 4.21 -19.10 3.95
N ALA A 97 4.80 -18.88 5.13
CA ALA A 97 4.05 -18.79 6.38
C ALA A 97 3.30 -17.44 6.51
N ALA A 98 3.85 -16.34 5.98
CA ALA A 98 3.27 -15.02 6.10
C ALA A 98 2.23 -14.70 5.02
N PHE A 99 2.40 -15.22 3.78
CA PHE A 99 1.62 -14.78 2.63
C PHE A 99 0.96 -15.93 1.87
N ASN A 100 -0.21 -15.68 1.32
CA ASN A 100 -0.91 -16.59 0.38
C ASN A 100 -0.84 -16.08 -1.07
N THR A 101 -0.22 -14.92 -1.26
CA THR A 101 -0.09 -14.25 -2.55
C THR A 101 1.28 -13.60 -2.64
N ALA A 102 1.88 -13.59 -3.82
CA ALA A 102 3.09 -12.85 -4.11
C ALA A 102 2.79 -11.70 -5.09
N VAL A 103 3.38 -10.54 -4.86
CA VAL A 103 3.43 -9.45 -5.84
C VAL A 103 4.77 -9.51 -6.55
N LEU A 104 4.74 -9.68 -7.86
CA LEU A 104 5.92 -9.72 -8.73
C LEU A 104 5.93 -8.45 -9.58
N VAL A 105 7.00 -7.67 -9.47
CA VAL A 105 7.17 -6.43 -10.24
C VAL A 105 8.19 -6.69 -11.34
N PRO A 106 7.80 -6.60 -12.63
CA PRO A 106 8.76 -6.70 -13.72
C PRO A 106 9.79 -5.55 -13.63
N ASN A 107 11.05 -5.88 -13.42
CA ASN A 107 12.14 -4.91 -13.29
C ASN A 107 12.58 -4.46 -14.68
N TRP A 108 11.89 -3.49 -15.26
CA TRP A 108 12.16 -3.03 -16.61
C TRP A 108 13.61 -2.55 -16.86
N PRO A 109 14.25 -1.78 -15.94
CA PRO A 109 15.66 -1.43 -16.08
C PRO A 109 16.61 -2.61 -16.30
N GLU A 110 16.38 -3.73 -15.63
CA GLU A 110 17.23 -4.90 -15.71
C GLU A 110 16.80 -5.89 -16.81
N MET A 111 15.51 -5.95 -17.07
CA MET A 111 14.92 -6.84 -18.07
C MET A 111 15.04 -6.31 -19.48
N GLY A 112 14.76 -5.01 -19.69
CA GLY A 112 14.60 -4.41 -21.01
C GLY A 112 15.87 -3.82 -21.59
N SER A 113 16.26 -4.22 -22.80
CA SER A 113 17.30 -3.54 -23.58
C SER A 113 16.70 -2.51 -24.54
N SER A 114 17.51 -1.56 -25.02
CA SER A 114 17.12 -0.61 -26.06
C SER A 114 16.74 -1.28 -27.40
N SER A 115 17.24 -2.50 -27.65
CA SER A 115 16.83 -3.32 -28.80
C SER A 115 15.44 -3.92 -28.66
N GLY A 116 14.82 -3.84 -27.46
CA GLY A 116 13.53 -4.43 -27.14
C GLY A 116 13.58 -5.92 -26.81
N GLU A 117 14.77 -6.47 -26.62
CA GLU A 117 14.94 -7.82 -26.05
C GLU A 117 14.79 -7.76 -24.53
N CYS A 118 14.07 -8.73 -23.95
CA CYS A 118 13.88 -8.83 -22.50
C CYS A 118 14.56 -10.07 -21.95
N LYS A 119 15.20 -9.90 -20.78
CA LYS A 119 15.74 -11.00 -19.97
C LYS A 119 14.63 -11.50 -19.04
N TRP A 120 14.21 -12.73 -19.24
CA TRP A 120 13.05 -13.29 -18.54
C TRP A 120 13.40 -14.20 -17.38
N ASP A 121 14.68 -14.65 -17.28
CA ASP A 121 15.09 -15.76 -16.42
C ASP A 121 14.71 -15.56 -14.96
N GLU A 122 14.94 -14.39 -14.41
CA GLU A 122 14.61 -14.09 -13.00
C GLU A 122 13.11 -14.09 -12.75
N LEU A 123 12.35 -13.37 -13.58
CA LEU A 123 10.89 -13.32 -13.43
C LEU A 123 10.24 -14.69 -13.69
N ASP A 124 10.75 -15.47 -14.63
CA ASP A 124 10.31 -16.84 -14.87
C ASP A 124 10.52 -17.72 -13.64
N GLN A 125 11.70 -17.62 -12.99
CA GLN A 125 12.00 -18.36 -11.76
C GLN A 125 11.06 -17.95 -10.61
N GLN A 126 10.79 -16.66 -10.45
CA GLN A 126 9.84 -16.16 -9.44
C GLN A 126 8.42 -16.69 -9.70
N VAL A 127 7.93 -16.61 -10.93
CA VAL A 127 6.62 -17.13 -11.32
C VAL A 127 6.54 -18.64 -11.09
N GLN A 128 7.57 -19.39 -11.48
CA GLN A 128 7.60 -20.83 -11.28
C GLN A 128 7.61 -21.19 -9.80
N TRP A 129 8.45 -20.52 -8.98
CA TRP A 129 8.48 -20.73 -7.54
C TRP A 129 7.13 -20.46 -6.87
N CYS A 130 6.45 -19.38 -7.24
CA CYS A 130 5.12 -19.08 -6.72
C CYS A 130 4.10 -20.19 -7.06
N ARG A 131 4.13 -20.70 -8.28
CA ARG A 131 3.23 -21.76 -8.74
C ARG A 131 3.50 -23.09 -8.02
N ASP A 132 4.78 -23.46 -7.86
CA ASP A 132 5.19 -24.70 -7.19
C ASP A 132 4.78 -24.70 -5.70
N ASN A 133 4.67 -23.50 -5.11
CA ASN A 133 4.27 -23.32 -3.72
C ASN A 133 2.77 -22.93 -3.55
N GLY A 134 1.98 -22.95 -4.61
CA GLY A 134 0.54 -22.69 -4.54
C GLY A 134 0.17 -21.23 -4.20
N LEU A 135 1.09 -20.28 -4.39
CA LEU A 135 0.83 -18.86 -4.19
C LEU A 135 0.02 -18.28 -5.35
N ARG A 136 -0.90 -17.38 -5.05
CA ARG A 136 -1.47 -16.51 -6.08
C ARG A 136 -0.44 -15.49 -6.50
N ILE A 137 -0.55 -14.99 -7.74
CA ILE A 137 0.39 -14.03 -8.30
C ILE A 137 -0.38 -12.77 -8.69
N CYS A 138 0.02 -11.64 -8.10
CA CYS A 138 -0.28 -10.30 -8.58
C CYS A 138 0.96 -9.82 -9.36
N MET A 139 0.80 -9.49 -10.66
CA MET A 139 1.92 -9.03 -11.49
C MET A 139 1.78 -7.54 -11.75
N GLY A 140 2.84 -6.81 -11.45
CA GLY A 140 2.91 -5.36 -11.66
C GLY A 140 3.20 -4.55 -10.37
N PRO A 141 3.25 -3.18 -10.48
CA PRO A 141 2.81 -2.44 -11.67
C PRO A 141 3.66 -2.75 -12.91
N LEU A 142 2.99 -2.85 -14.09
CA LEU A 142 3.66 -3.08 -15.36
C LEU A 142 4.40 -1.82 -15.83
N VAL A 143 3.90 -0.66 -15.46
CA VAL A 143 4.53 0.64 -15.67
C VAL A 143 4.37 1.50 -14.43
N GLN A 144 5.46 2.20 -14.08
CA GLN A 144 5.48 3.29 -13.10
C GLN A 144 6.65 4.20 -13.45
N PHE A 145 6.47 5.52 -13.27
CA PHE A 145 7.45 6.52 -13.69
C PHE A 145 8.32 7.03 -12.54
N ASP A 146 8.52 6.24 -11.51
CA ASP A 146 9.42 6.55 -10.41
C ASP A 146 10.89 6.45 -10.86
N ARG A 147 11.74 7.22 -10.20
CA ARG A 147 13.18 7.14 -10.42
C ARG A 147 13.70 5.73 -10.12
N GLY A 148 14.40 5.14 -11.08
CA GLY A 148 14.93 3.78 -10.99
C GLY A 148 13.94 2.67 -11.39
N SER A 149 12.72 3.01 -11.78
CA SER A 149 11.74 2.07 -12.37
C SER A 149 11.79 2.05 -13.90
N LEU A 150 12.48 3.01 -14.51
CA LEU A 150 12.62 3.17 -15.95
C LEU A 150 14.07 2.86 -16.37
N PRO A 151 14.27 2.21 -17.54
CA PRO A 151 15.61 2.01 -18.08
C PRO A 151 16.22 3.34 -18.51
N ASP A 152 17.55 3.49 -18.33
CA ASP A 152 18.27 4.75 -18.64
C ASP A 152 18.12 5.21 -20.07
N TRP A 153 18.01 4.29 -21.02
CA TRP A 153 17.82 4.64 -22.44
C TRP A 153 16.46 5.28 -22.72
N LEU A 154 15.44 5.08 -21.88
CA LEU A 154 14.12 5.67 -22.08
C LEU A 154 14.17 7.21 -21.90
N TYR A 155 15.06 7.72 -21.06
CA TYR A 155 15.24 9.16 -20.85
C TYR A 155 15.75 9.88 -22.10
N LEU A 156 16.26 9.18 -23.11
CA LEU A 156 16.61 9.77 -24.39
C LEU A 156 15.38 10.26 -25.18
N TRP A 157 14.19 9.76 -24.81
CA TRP A 157 12.90 10.13 -25.40
C TRP A 157 12.13 11.15 -24.55
N GLU A 158 12.78 11.79 -23.58
CA GLU A 158 12.12 12.83 -22.78
C GLU A 158 11.60 13.96 -23.67
N GLY A 159 10.28 14.25 -23.56
CA GLY A 159 9.56 15.17 -24.45
C GLY A 159 8.91 14.52 -25.68
N GLU A 160 9.27 13.30 -26.04
CA GLU A 160 8.71 12.56 -27.17
C GLU A 160 7.67 11.54 -26.66
N TYR A 161 6.46 12.02 -26.34
CA TYR A 161 5.43 11.23 -25.68
C TYR A 161 5.07 9.94 -26.42
N ASP A 162 4.96 9.98 -27.74
CA ASP A 162 4.57 8.81 -28.54
C ASP A 162 5.63 7.72 -28.49
N GLU A 163 6.92 8.06 -28.51
CA GLU A 163 8.04 7.10 -28.39
C GLU A 163 8.10 6.46 -27.00
N ILE A 164 7.78 7.25 -25.95
CA ILE A 164 7.65 6.73 -24.58
C ILE A 164 6.51 5.71 -24.53
N CYS A 165 5.34 6.05 -25.06
CA CYS A 165 4.18 5.17 -25.10
C CYS A 165 4.48 3.86 -25.84
N ASP A 166 5.07 3.93 -27.03
CA ASP A 166 5.43 2.75 -27.83
C ASP A 166 6.37 1.82 -27.07
N SER A 167 7.36 2.39 -26.38
CA SER A 167 8.31 1.62 -25.55
C SER A 167 7.61 0.93 -24.37
N VAL A 168 6.74 1.65 -23.67
CA VAL A 168 5.94 1.14 -22.54
C VAL A 168 5.03 0.01 -23.01
N PHE A 169 4.29 0.20 -24.10
CA PHE A 169 3.35 -0.80 -24.61
C PHE A 169 4.06 -2.05 -25.11
N LYS A 170 5.21 -1.90 -25.76
CA LYS A 170 6.03 -3.02 -26.18
C LYS A 170 6.49 -3.87 -25.00
N PHE A 171 7.01 -3.24 -23.95
CA PHE A 171 7.44 -3.93 -22.73
C PHE A 171 6.27 -4.62 -22.04
N ALA A 172 5.21 -3.88 -21.73
CA ALA A 172 4.03 -4.39 -21.01
C ALA A 172 3.36 -5.55 -21.79
N SER A 173 3.19 -5.39 -23.11
CA SER A 173 2.65 -6.46 -23.97
C SER A 173 3.52 -7.72 -23.93
N GLY A 174 4.84 -7.58 -23.89
CA GLY A 174 5.77 -8.68 -23.73
C GLY A 174 5.53 -9.45 -22.43
N VAL A 175 5.40 -8.73 -21.33
CA VAL A 175 5.11 -9.30 -20.00
C VAL A 175 3.76 -10.02 -20.00
N VAL A 176 2.70 -9.35 -20.45
CA VAL A 176 1.34 -9.93 -20.42
C VAL A 176 1.27 -11.19 -21.28
N ARG A 177 1.77 -11.17 -22.51
CA ARG A 177 1.78 -12.36 -23.42
C ARG A 177 2.53 -13.53 -22.81
N ARG A 178 3.62 -13.30 -22.08
CA ARG A 178 4.42 -14.35 -21.46
C ARG A 178 3.73 -15.01 -20.27
N TYR A 179 2.99 -14.23 -19.48
CA TYR A 179 2.42 -14.69 -18.22
C TYR A 179 0.90 -14.80 -18.18
N VAL A 180 0.20 -14.55 -19.31
CA VAL A 180 -1.23 -14.83 -19.42
C VAL A 180 -1.55 -16.27 -19.01
N GLY A 181 -2.60 -16.44 -18.19
CA GLY A 181 -2.97 -17.74 -17.63
C GLY A 181 -2.12 -18.24 -16.46
N LYS A 182 -1.09 -17.49 -16.04
CA LYS A 182 -0.24 -17.78 -14.87
C LYS A 182 -0.44 -16.76 -13.76
N VAL A 183 -1.00 -15.60 -14.08
CA VAL A 183 -1.24 -14.47 -13.18
C VAL A 183 -2.69 -14.47 -12.73
N HIS A 184 -2.95 -14.00 -11.51
CA HIS A 184 -4.29 -13.95 -10.91
C HIS A 184 -4.83 -12.51 -10.81
N LEU A 185 -3.94 -11.52 -10.90
CA LEU A 185 -4.25 -10.10 -10.86
C LEU A 185 -3.18 -9.31 -11.60
N TRP A 186 -3.56 -8.46 -12.55
CA TRP A 186 -2.68 -7.48 -13.19
C TRP A 186 -2.77 -6.14 -12.49
N ASN A 187 -1.63 -5.56 -12.05
CA ASN A 187 -1.54 -4.14 -11.75
C ASN A 187 -0.96 -3.43 -13.00
N CYS A 188 -1.83 -2.80 -13.78
CA CYS A 188 -1.48 -2.27 -15.10
C CYS A 188 -0.55 -1.07 -15.01
N ALA A 189 -0.80 -0.18 -14.06
CA ALA A 189 -0.01 1.02 -13.85
C ALA A 189 0.00 1.39 -12.36
N GLY A 190 1.13 1.88 -11.87
CA GLY A 190 1.29 2.35 -10.50
C GLY A 190 1.71 3.81 -10.45
N ARG A 191 1.17 4.55 -9.47
CA ARG A 191 1.59 5.91 -9.10
C ARG A 191 1.48 6.95 -10.22
N MET A 192 0.63 6.69 -11.25
CA MET A 192 0.46 7.62 -12.39
C MET A 192 -0.25 8.92 -11.99
N ASN A 193 -0.84 8.97 -10.82
CA ASN A 193 -1.46 10.17 -10.25
C ASN A 193 -0.43 11.21 -9.76
N VAL A 194 0.79 10.79 -9.43
CA VAL A 194 1.87 11.69 -9.00
C VAL A 194 2.86 11.95 -10.13
N PRO A 195 3.51 13.13 -10.19
CA PRO A 195 4.61 13.37 -11.12
C PRO A 195 5.76 12.38 -10.89
N GLY A 196 6.29 11.87 -11.97
CA GLY A 196 7.37 10.87 -11.94
C GLY A 196 8.73 11.42 -12.34
N ALA A 197 9.60 10.50 -12.79
CA ALA A 197 10.96 10.81 -13.21
C ALA A 197 11.06 11.40 -14.63
N MET A 198 9.97 11.41 -15.39
CA MET A 198 9.86 12.04 -16.69
C MET A 198 8.81 13.13 -16.67
N ASP A 199 9.00 14.19 -17.46
CA ASP A 199 8.09 15.34 -17.52
C ASP A 199 6.85 14.99 -18.37
N LEU A 200 5.91 14.26 -17.75
CA LEU A 200 4.60 13.95 -18.32
C LEU A 200 3.52 14.79 -17.64
N THR A 201 2.68 15.43 -18.44
CA THR A 201 1.52 16.16 -17.92
C THR A 201 0.50 15.22 -17.27
N GLU A 202 -0.42 15.74 -16.46
CA GLU A 202 -1.51 14.95 -15.86
C GLU A 202 -2.36 14.25 -16.92
N GLU A 203 -2.67 14.96 -18.02
CA GLU A 203 -3.41 14.41 -19.15
C GLU A 203 -2.67 13.24 -19.83
N GLN A 204 -1.36 13.39 -20.05
CA GLN A 204 -0.52 12.33 -20.62
C GLN A 204 -0.45 11.11 -19.69
N ARG A 205 -0.30 11.30 -18.39
CA ARG A 205 -0.31 10.19 -17.42
C ARG A 205 -1.65 9.49 -17.37
N LEU A 206 -2.76 10.25 -17.40
CA LEU A 206 -4.12 9.67 -17.45
C LEU A 206 -4.31 8.87 -18.74
N LYS A 207 -3.98 9.45 -19.90
CA LYS A 207 -4.08 8.79 -21.21
C LYS A 207 -3.25 7.50 -21.25
N LEU A 208 -1.99 7.55 -20.82
CA LEU A 208 -1.13 6.38 -20.77
C LEU A 208 -1.71 5.27 -19.86
N THR A 209 -2.35 5.65 -18.75
CA THR A 209 -3.00 4.69 -17.86
C THR A 209 -4.22 4.02 -18.53
N VAL A 210 -5.01 4.78 -19.26
CA VAL A 210 -6.11 4.26 -20.10
C VAL A 210 -5.57 3.25 -21.12
N ASP A 211 -4.58 3.66 -21.90
CA ASP A 211 -3.98 2.84 -22.95
C ASP A 211 -3.37 1.54 -22.36
N MET A 212 -2.77 1.61 -21.16
CA MET A 212 -2.25 0.44 -20.45
C MET A 212 -3.35 -0.55 -20.04
N LEU A 213 -4.48 -0.06 -19.55
CA LEU A 213 -5.63 -0.92 -19.25
C LEU A 213 -6.15 -1.62 -20.52
N GLU A 214 -6.27 -0.88 -21.62
CA GLU A 214 -6.69 -1.43 -22.91
C GLU A 214 -5.72 -2.49 -23.43
N VAL A 215 -4.41 -2.25 -23.35
CA VAL A 215 -3.38 -3.23 -23.74
C VAL A 215 -3.52 -4.51 -22.93
N VAL A 216 -3.60 -4.41 -21.62
CA VAL A 216 -3.74 -5.58 -20.74
C VAL A 216 -5.04 -6.33 -21.03
N ARG A 217 -6.17 -5.62 -21.13
CA ARG A 217 -7.49 -6.23 -21.38
C ARG A 217 -7.60 -6.87 -22.77
N SER A 218 -6.92 -6.32 -23.78
CA SER A 218 -6.88 -6.90 -25.11
C SER A 218 -6.11 -8.22 -25.17
N LEU A 219 -5.06 -8.36 -24.35
CA LEU A 219 -4.17 -9.53 -24.32
C LEU A 219 -4.65 -10.60 -23.32
N ASP A 220 -5.22 -10.17 -22.20
CA ASP A 220 -5.77 -11.05 -21.16
C ASP A 220 -7.14 -10.53 -20.66
N PRO A 221 -8.23 -10.82 -21.38
CA PRO A 221 -9.57 -10.34 -21.03
C PRO A 221 -10.16 -11.02 -19.79
N ARG A 222 -9.56 -12.09 -19.27
CA ARG A 222 -10.12 -12.89 -18.16
C ARG A 222 -9.53 -12.54 -16.82
N THR A 223 -8.24 -12.26 -16.73
CA THR A 223 -7.58 -11.92 -15.47
C THR A 223 -7.98 -10.51 -15.04
N PRO A 224 -8.40 -10.31 -13.79
CA PRO A 224 -8.70 -8.98 -13.26
C PRO A 224 -7.52 -8.03 -13.41
N ALA A 225 -7.82 -6.75 -13.70
CA ALA A 225 -6.85 -5.69 -13.88
C ALA A 225 -7.15 -4.51 -12.93
N ILE A 226 -6.12 -4.00 -12.25
CA ILE A 226 -6.20 -2.84 -11.38
C ILE A 226 -5.20 -1.76 -11.80
N VAL A 227 -5.39 -0.56 -11.26
CA VAL A 227 -4.42 0.54 -11.25
C VAL A 227 -4.17 0.93 -9.80
N SER A 228 -2.90 1.16 -9.42
CA SER A 228 -2.54 1.58 -8.06
C SER A 228 -2.18 3.07 -8.00
N PHE A 229 -2.62 3.71 -6.92
CA PHE A 229 -2.50 5.14 -6.65
C PHE A 229 -1.68 5.37 -5.41
N ASP A 230 -0.64 6.22 -5.52
CA ASP A 230 0.13 6.68 -4.37
C ASP A 230 -0.57 7.87 -3.69
N GLN A 231 -0.25 8.10 -2.43
CA GLN A 231 -0.74 9.22 -1.63
C GLN A 231 -2.26 9.39 -1.73
N PRO A 232 -3.05 8.40 -1.28
CA PRO A 232 -4.50 8.43 -1.45
C PRO A 232 -5.20 9.62 -0.75
N TRP A 233 -4.51 10.37 0.12
CA TRP A 233 -4.97 11.65 0.69
C TRP A 233 -4.58 12.87 -0.14
N ALA A 234 -3.92 12.67 -1.30
CA ALA A 234 -3.54 13.72 -2.24
C ALA A 234 -2.50 14.73 -1.68
N GLU A 235 -1.57 14.26 -0.83
CA GLU A 235 -0.52 15.13 -0.25
C GLU A 235 0.31 15.83 -1.33
N TYR A 236 0.51 15.21 -2.49
CA TYR A 236 1.29 15.77 -3.59
C TYR A 236 0.67 17.02 -4.22
N ILE A 237 -0.66 17.20 -4.17
CA ILE A 237 -1.33 18.35 -4.76
C ILE A 237 -0.83 19.66 -4.15
N ALA A 238 -0.68 19.69 -2.83
CA ALA A 238 -0.20 20.89 -2.14
C ALA A 238 1.28 21.23 -2.44
N ALA A 239 2.06 20.23 -2.89
CA ALA A 239 3.51 20.35 -3.09
C ALA A 239 3.92 20.52 -4.56
N GLN A 240 3.09 20.11 -5.53
CA GLN A 240 3.52 19.87 -6.90
C GLN A 240 2.59 20.48 -7.98
N ASP A 241 1.79 21.48 -7.64
CA ASP A 241 0.91 22.19 -8.61
C ASP A 241 0.13 21.24 -9.52
N GLN A 242 -0.53 20.24 -8.92
CA GLN A 242 -1.37 19.27 -9.63
C GLN A 242 -2.85 19.57 -9.33
N GLU A 243 -3.73 19.30 -10.29
CA GLU A 243 -5.16 19.57 -10.16
C GLU A 243 -5.97 18.28 -9.90
N LEU A 244 -5.49 17.14 -10.42
CA LEU A 244 -6.23 15.89 -10.40
C LEU A 244 -5.95 15.09 -9.13
N THR A 245 -6.96 15.00 -8.24
CA THR A 245 -6.83 14.16 -7.04
C THR A 245 -6.80 12.67 -7.41
N PRO A 246 -6.16 11.81 -6.60
CA PRO A 246 -6.08 10.39 -6.91
C PRO A 246 -7.46 9.73 -7.00
N LEU A 247 -8.43 10.19 -6.20
CA LEU A 247 -9.80 9.69 -6.26
C LEU A 247 -10.51 10.10 -7.57
N HIS A 248 -10.32 11.35 -8.04
CA HIS A 248 -10.87 11.78 -9.33
C HIS A 248 -10.23 11.05 -10.50
N PHE A 249 -8.93 10.79 -10.43
CA PHE A 249 -8.23 9.99 -11.44
C PHE A 249 -8.83 8.57 -11.52
N ALA A 250 -9.01 7.92 -10.37
CA ALA A 250 -9.62 6.60 -10.30
C ALA A 250 -11.09 6.57 -10.77
N ASP A 251 -11.90 7.59 -10.41
CA ASP A 251 -13.29 7.73 -10.86
C ASP A 251 -13.37 7.91 -12.39
N THR A 252 -12.47 8.70 -12.97
CA THR A 252 -12.36 8.87 -14.42
C THR A 252 -12.09 7.55 -15.13
N LEU A 253 -11.13 6.76 -14.64
CA LEU A 253 -10.84 5.43 -15.18
C LEU A 253 -12.02 4.46 -14.99
N GLY A 254 -12.67 4.48 -13.82
CA GLY A 254 -13.81 3.61 -13.52
C GLY A 254 -15.00 3.87 -14.45
N ARG A 255 -15.24 5.14 -14.83
CA ARG A 255 -16.33 5.54 -15.75
C ARG A 255 -16.04 5.26 -17.22
N SER A 256 -14.79 5.03 -17.59
CA SER A 256 -14.39 4.82 -18.99
C SER A 256 -14.71 3.44 -19.53
N ASP A 257 -15.34 2.56 -18.73
CA ASP A 257 -15.72 1.16 -19.08
C ASP A 257 -14.56 0.31 -19.66
N LEU A 258 -13.34 0.59 -19.18
CA LEU A 258 -12.11 -0.10 -19.59
C LEU A 258 -11.94 -1.48 -18.93
N GLY A 259 -12.93 -1.93 -18.14
CA GLY A 259 -12.90 -3.20 -17.43
C GLY A 259 -11.90 -3.22 -16.27
N MET A 260 -11.65 -2.05 -15.64
CA MET A 260 -10.90 -1.98 -14.38
C MET A 260 -11.66 -2.74 -13.29
N ALA A 261 -11.04 -3.78 -12.72
CA ALA A 261 -11.68 -4.70 -11.78
C ALA A 261 -11.49 -4.33 -10.31
N GLY A 262 -10.67 -3.33 -10.02
CA GLY A 262 -10.38 -2.86 -8.67
C GLY A 262 -9.38 -1.71 -8.68
N VAL A 263 -9.10 -1.19 -7.48
CA VAL A 263 -8.20 -0.05 -7.27
C VAL A 263 -7.14 -0.44 -6.25
N GLY A 264 -5.87 -0.16 -6.55
CA GLY A 264 -4.75 -0.25 -5.63
C GLY A 264 -4.58 1.06 -4.85
N LEU A 265 -4.42 0.99 -3.54
CA LEU A 265 -4.11 2.13 -2.67
C LEU A 265 -2.76 1.93 -2.03
N GLU A 266 -1.79 2.79 -2.33
CA GLU A 266 -0.48 2.76 -1.71
C GLU A 266 -0.45 3.64 -0.47
N ILE A 267 -0.54 2.99 0.69
CA ILE A 267 -0.48 3.61 2.02
C ILE A 267 0.90 3.33 2.61
N ASN A 268 1.91 4.03 2.08
CA ASN A 268 3.30 3.94 2.55
C ASN A 268 3.50 4.94 3.68
N LEU A 269 3.13 4.55 4.91
CA LEU A 269 3.03 5.44 6.07
C LEU A 269 4.37 5.94 6.56
N GLY A 270 4.44 7.23 6.90
CA GLY A 270 5.57 7.84 7.57
C GLY A 270 6.75 8.18 6.68
N TYR A 271 6.53 8.30 5.37
CA TYR A 271 7.55 8.74 4.40
C TYR A 271 7.16 10.06 3.73
N SER A 272 8.18 10.86 3.36
CA SER A 272 8.05 12.06 2.53
C SER A 272 9.37 12.33 1.79
N PRO A 273 9.36 12.84 0.54
CA PRO A 273 8.21 12.95 -0.35
C PRO A 273 7.64 11.59 -0.75
N HIS A 274 7.18 11.10 -1.62
CA HIS A 274 6.78 9.74 -2.05
C HIS A 274 6.36 8.81 -0.91
N GLY A 275 5.20 9.04 -0.37
CA GLY A 275 4.60 8.25 0.69
C GLY A 275 3.48 9.03 1.35
N THR A 276 2.94 8.48 2.40
CA THR A 276 1.77 9.01 3.10
C THR A 276 2.19 9.50 4.48
N LEU A 277 1.78 10.71 4.85
CA LEU A 277 1.96 11.21 6.21
C LEU A 277 1.32 10.25 7.22
N PRO A 278 1.87 10.11 8.43
CA PRO A 278 1.26 9.30 9.46
C PRO A 278 -0.20 9.69 9.71
N ARG A 279 -1.05 8.70 9.79
CA ARG A 279 -2.50 8.85 10.05
C ARG A 279 -2.90 7.90 11.18
N ASP A 280 -3.89 8.31 11.96
CA ASP A 280 -4.51 7.40 12.91
C ASP A 280 -5.39 6.36 12.19
N LEU A 281 -5.70 5.29 12.92
CA LEU A 281 -6.49 4.17 12.35
C LEU A 281 -7.90 4.60 11.93
N LEU A 282 -8.49 5.60 12.60
CA LEU A 282 -9.82 6.10 12.27
C LEU A 282 -9.81 6.82 10.92
N GLU A 283 -8.77 7.64 10.65
CA GLU A 283 -8.64 8.33 9.37
C GLU A 283 -8.31 7.34 8.23
N ILE A 284 -7.49 6.33 8.49
CA ILE A 284 -7.28 5.24 7.51
C ILE A 284 -8.62 4.53 7.20
N ASN A 285 -9.39 4.20 8.24
CA ASN A 285 -10.70 3.58 8.04
C ASN A 285 -11.66 4.47 7.22
N ARG A 286 -11.68 5.78 7.48
CA ARG A 286 -12.47 6.75 6.70
C ARG A 286 -12.02 6.84 5.24
N GLN A 287 -10.71 6.74 5.01
CA GLN A 287 -10.18 6.74 3.66
C GLN A 287 -10.62 5.50 2.87
N ILE A 288 -10.62 4.33 3.51
CA ILE A 288 -11.21 3.12 2.91
C ILE A 288 -12.69 3.33 2.56
N ASP A 289 -13.47 4.01 3.43
CA ASP A 289 -14.88 4.33 3.13
C ASP A 289 -15.00 5.25 1.91
N ARG A 290 -14.18 6.30 1.81
CA ARG A 290 -14.19 7.23 0.67
C ARG A 290 -13.91 6.50 -0.65
N TRP A 291 -12.88 5.65 -0.69
CA TRP A 291 -12.53 4.91 -1.88
C TRP A 291 -13.53 3.79 -2.22
N SER A 292 -14.17 3.22 -1.21
CA SER A 292 -15.25 2.24 -1.41
C SER A 292 -16.45 2.80 -2.15
N ALA A 293 -16.64 4.13 -2.14
CA ALA A 293 -17.72 4.80 -2.88
C ALA A 293 -17.59 4.67 -4.41
N LEU A 294 -16.40 4.30 -4.92
CA LEU A 294 -16.22 3.95 -6.33
C LEU A 294 -16.91 2.63 -6.71
N GLY A 295 -17.37 1.83 -5.75
CA GLY A 295 -18.00 0.53 -5.99
C GLY A 295 -17.04 -0.56 -6.47
N LEU A 296 -15.73 -0.34 -6.40
CA LEU A 296 -14.68 -1.25 -6.84
C LEU A 296 -13.97 -1.91 -5.64
N PRO A 297 -13.54 -3.17 -5.77
CA PRO A 297 -12.65 -3.82 -4.80
C PRO A 297 -11.35 -3.04 -4.60
N LEU A 298 -10.84 -3.05 -3.36
CA LEU A 298 -9.60 -2.38 -3.00
C LEU A 298 -8.48 -3.39 -2.74
N VAL A 299 -7.29 -3.08 -3.25
CA VAL A 299 -6.02 -3.72 -2.92
C VAL A 299 -5.17 -2.70 -2.18
N VAL A 300 -4.86 -2.93 -0.92
CA VAL A 300 -4.14 -1.94 -0.10
C VAL A 300 -2.68 -2.36 0.05
N PHE A 301 -1.79 -1.57 -0.51
CA PHE A 301 -0.34 -1.72 -0.37
C PHE A 301 0.12 -0.91 0.85
N VAL A 302 0.83 -1.55 1.77
CA VAL A 302 1.27 -0.94 3.03
C VAL A 302 2.77 -1.09 3.19
N THR A 303 3.41 -0.03 3.64
CA THR A 303 4.79 -0.03 4.10
C THR A 303 4.93 0.99 5.24
N ALA A 304 5.85 0.75 6.15
CA ALA A 304 6.19 1.69 7.21
C ALA A 304 7.67 1.52 7.60
N PRO A 305 8.37 2.61 7.98
CA PRO A 305 9.78 2.54 8.34
C PRO A 305 10.00 1.83 9.68
N SER A 306 11.13 1.14 9.79
CA SER A 306 11.58 0.49 11.02
C SER A 306 12.89 1.06 11.57
N SER A 307 13.47 2.06 10.91
CA SER A 307 14.70 2.74 11.33
C SER A 307 14.75 4.16 10.76
N GLU A 308 15.42 5.05 11.47
CA GLU A 308 15.74 6.43 11.04
C GLU A 308 17.12 6.52 10.37
N ALA A 309 17.86 5.41 10.35
CA ALA A 309 19.20 5.39 9.78
C ALA A 309 19.15 5.65 8.27
N LYS A 310 20.25 6.20 7.74
CA LYS A 310 20.39 6.33 6.28
C LYS A 310 20.40 4.95 5.64
N ASP A 311 19.58 4.78 4.61
CA ASP A 311 19.50 3.56 3.83
C ASP A 311 20.11 3.78 2.43
N SER A 312 21.24 3.15 2.17
CA SER A 312 21.96 3.30 0.90
C SER A 312 21.40 2.45 -0.23
N LEU A 313 20.52 1.50 0.07
CA LEU A 313 19.88 0.62 -0.92
C LEU A 313 18.49 1.12 -1.32
N ALA A 314 17.94 2.11 -0.63
CA ALA A 314 16.69 2.74 -1.00
C ALA A 314 16.86 3.61 -2.26
N ARG A 315 16.05 3.34 -3.28
CA ARG A 315 16.05 4.04 -4.59
C ARG A 315 15.22 5.33 -4.54
N SER A 316 14.17 5.34 -3.74
CA SER A 316 13.30 6.50 -3.57
C SER A 316 14.01 7.62 -2.78
N PRO A 317 13.78 8.90 -3.11
CA PRO A 317 14.21 10.01 -2.26
C PRO A 317 13.40 10.13 -0.96
N ALA A 318 12.45 9.26 -0.72
CA ALA A 318 11.64 9.23 0.49
C ALA A 318 12.50 9.07 1.74
N GLN A 319 12.12 9.79 2.78
CA GLN A 319 12.75 9.71 4.09
C GLN A 319 11.68 9.42 5.15
N ALA A 320 12.04 8.64 6.15
CA ALA A 320 11.18 8.44 7.30
C ALA A 320 10.95 9.77 8.04
N LEU A 321 9.74 9.95 8.56
CA LEU A 321 9.32 11.14 9.33
C LEU A 321 9.14 10.80 10.83
N PRO A 322 10.22 10.54 11.58
CA PRO A 322 10.13 10.01 12.94
C PRO A 322 9.43 10.97 13.90
N SER A 323 9.58 12.29 13.68
CA SER A 323 8.91 13.30 14.50
C SER A 323 7.40 13.32 14.39
N LEU A 324 6.84 12.71 13.36
CA LEU A 324 5.39 12.63 13.13
C LEU A 324 4.80 11.27 13.49
N ILE A 325 5.65 10.24 13.78
CA ILE A 325 5.20 8.89 14.10
C ILE A 325 5.12 8.77 15.63
N ALA A 326 3.93 8.54 16.15
CA ALA A 326 3.73 8.29 17.57
C ALA A 326 4.53 7.06 18.02
N GLY A 327 5.33 7.20 19.08
CA GLY A 327 6.23 6.14 19.54
C GLY A 327 7.56 6.02 18.79
N GLY A 328 7.80 6.89 17.78
CA GLY A 328 9.03 6.91 16.97
C GLY A 328 9.09 5.77 15.96
N VAL A 329 10.28 5.61 15.35
CA VAL A 329 10.55 4.62 14.32
C VAL A 329 11.46 3.52 14.87
N SER A 330 10.98 2.29 14.85
CA SER A 330 11.73 1.10 15.29
C SER A 330 11.12 -0.17 14.69
N PRO A 331 11.85 -1.30 14.65
CA PRO A 331 11.27 -2.59 14.24
C PRO A 331 10.07 -3.01 15.09
N GLN A 332 10.05 -2.61 16.36
CA GLN A 332 8.93 -2.90 17.26
C GLN A 332 7.71 -2.04 16.93
N ALA A 333 7.90 -0.74 16.69
CA ALA A 333 6.81 0.16 16.26
C ALA A 333 6.20 -0.28 14.91
N GLN A 334 7.02 -0.73 13.95
CA GLN A 334 6.55 -1.32 12.70
C GLN A 334 5.68 -2.57 12.97
N ALA A 335 6.12 -3.46 13.88
CA ALA A 335 5.36 -4.65 14.23
C ALA A 335 4.04 -4.33 14.95
N GLU A 336 4.02 -3.33 15.81
CA GLU A 336 2.80 -2.83 16.46
C GLU A 336 1.81 -2.27 15.46
N LEU A 337 2.28 -1.44 14.50
CA LEU A 337 1.46 -0.95 13.41
C LEU A 337 0.85 -2.10 12.58
N ILE A 338 1.66 -3.09 12.19
CA ILE A 338 1.18 -4.29 11.48
C ILE A 338 0.07 -4.97 12.27
N SER A 339 0.24 -5.12 13.60
CA SER A 339 -0.70 -5.86 14.45
C SER A 339 -2.09 -5.22 14.56
N VAL A 340 -2.21 -3.93 14.29
CA VAL A 340 -3.48 -3.19 14.35
C VAL A 340 -4.02 -2.84 12.97
N LEU A 341 -3.15 -2.42 12.05
CA LEU A 341 -3.56 -1.96 10.72
C LEU A 341 -4.00 -3.11 9.82
N VAL A 342 -3.25 -4.21 9.77
CA VAL A 342 -3.57 -5.32 8.86
C VAL A 342 -4.91 -5.99 9.22
N PRO A 343 -5.22 -6.30 10.50
CA PRO A 343 -6.55 -6.78 10.88
C PRO A 343 -7.66 -5.78 10.57
N LEU A 344 -7.45 -4.47 10.79
CA LEU A 344 -8.42 -3.45 10.41
C LEU A 344 -8.74 -3.49 8.92
N LEU A 345 -7.71 -3.57 8.06
CA LEU A 345 -7.90 -3.67 6.61
C LEU A 345 -8.62 -4.96 6.22
N ILE A 346 -8.24 -6.10 6.81
CA ILE A 346 -8.92 -7.39 6.57
C ILE A 346 -10.39 -7.34 7.04
N ALA A 347 -10.70 -6.59 8.10
CA ALA A 347 -12.07 -6.42 8.58
C ALA A 347 -12.97 -5.72 7.55
N ARG A 348 -12.41 -4.94 6.64
CA ARG A 348 -13.16 -4.15 5.66
C ARG A 348 -13.52 -4.99 4.43
N GLN A 349 -14.81 -5.21 4.18
CA GLN A 349 -15.28 -6.00 3.02
C GLN A 349 -14.78 -5.50 1.65
N PRO A 350 -14.71 -4.18 1.38
CA PRO A 350 -14.17 -3.69 0.11
C PRO A 350 -12.70 -4.05 -0.10
N VAL A 351 -11.93 -4.29 0.97
CA VAL A 351 -10.52 -4.67 0.89
C VAL A 351 -10.40 -6.17 0.59
N GLN A 352 -10.02 -6.49 -0.63
CA GLN A 352 -9.87 -7.87 -1.10
C GLN A 352 -8.42 -8.38 -0.98
N ALA A 353 -7.46 -7.47 -0.89
CA ALA A 353 -6.07 -7.82 -0.65
C ALA A 353 -5.36 -6.76 0.20
N VAL A 354 -4.47 -7.22 1.08
CA VAL A 354 -3.50 -6.40 1.80
C VAL A 354 -2.12 -6.86 1.38
N VAL A 355 -1.29 -5.94 0.93
CA VAL A 355 0.05 -6.19 0.41
C VAL A 355 1.07 -5.51 1.30
N TRP A 356 2.01 -6.26 1.86
CA TRP A 356 3.22 -5.65 2.41
C TRP A 356 4.17 -5.35 1.26
N ASN A 357 4.39 -4.06 0.99
CA ASN A 357 4.95 -3.56 -0.26
C ASN A 357 6.49 -3.65 -0.37
N GLN A 358 7.17 -4.22 0.62
CA GLN A 358 8.61 -4.42 0.60
C GLN A 358 8.99 -5.62 1.48
N TRP A 359 9.68 -6.62 0.89
CA TRP A 359 10.06 -7.83 1.62
C TRP A 359 11.33 -7.66 2.43
N ARG A 360 12.37 -7.04 1.84
CA ARG A 360 13.74 -7.01 2.36
C ARG A 360 14.36 -5.62 2.25
N ASP A 361 15.31 -5.32 3.14
CA ASP A 361 16.11 -4.09 3.11
C ASP A 361 17.59 -4.36 2.72
N ASP A 362 17.97 -5.62 2.52
CA ASP A 362 19.33 -6.02 2.10
C ASP A 362 19.48 -6.17 0.57
N LEU A 363 18.43 -5.87 -0.20
CA LEU A 363 18.41 -5.75 -1.65
C LEU A 363 17.96 -4.34 -2.04
N PRO A 364 18.26 -3.83 -3.26
CA PRO A 364 17.73 -2.55 -3.72
C PRO A 364 16.20 -2.50 -3.65
N HIS A 365 15.66 -1.48 -2.99
CA HIS A 365 14.25 -1.37 -2.66
C HIS A 365 13.74 0.07 -2.78
N ASP A 366 12.42 0.28 -2.59
CA ASP A 366 11.80 1.60 -2.78
C ASP A 366 11.87 2.46 -1.50
N PHE A 367 11.45 1.93 -0.34
CA PHE A 367 11.27 2.70 0.88
C PHE A 367 12.34 2.39 1.94
N PRO A 368 13.04 3.41 2.49
CA PRO A 368 14.06 3.18 3.51
C PRO A 368 13.54 2.36 4.69
N HIS A 369 14.20 1.25 4.98
CA HIS A 369 13.90 0.34 6.10
C HIS A 369 12.43 -0.14 6.16
N GLY A 370 11.74 -0.21 5.01
CA GLY A 370 10.34 -0.63 4.92
C GLY A 370 10.13 -2.15 4.93
N GLY A 371 11.17 -2.94 4.73
CA GLY A 371 11.11 -4.39 4.62
C GLY A 371 10.80 -5.11 5.94
N LEU A 372 10.57 -6.41 5.82
CA LEU A 372 10.36 -7.36 6.94
C LEU A 372 11.67 -8.09 7.32
N TYR A 373 12.70 -7.95 6.51
CA TYR A 373 14.09 -8.30 6.80
C TYR A 373 14.91 -7.02 6.83
N ASP A 374 15.86 -6.94 7.75
CA ASP A 374 16.74 -5.79 7.86
C ASP A 374 17.87 -5.80 6.81
N THR A 375 18.73 -4.79 6.83
CA THR A 375 19.86 -4.65 5.91
C THR A 375 20.96 -5.73 6.07
N MET A 376 20.85 -6.54 7.13
CA MET A 376 21.74 -7.70 7.37
C MET A 376 21.04 -9.02 7.05
N GLY A 377 19.84 -8.99 6.46
CA GLY A 377 19.05 -10.18 6.13
C GLY A 377 18.46 -10.89 7.36
N GLN A 378 18.31 -10.19 8.50
CA GLN A 378 17.66 -10.75 9.69
C GLN A 378 16.18 -10.41 9.71
N PRO A 379 15.30 -11.36 10.09
CA PRO A 379 13.88 -11.11 10.15
C PRO A 379 13.52 -10.12 11.27
N LYS A 380 12.69 -9.13 10.93
CA LYS A 380 12.14 -8.16 11.89
C LYS A 380 10.89 -8.71 12.61
N PRO A 381 10.53 -8.15 13.78
CA PRO A 381 9.33 -8.58 14.53
C PRO A 381 8.02 -8.50 13.73
N GLY A 382 7.92 -7.57 12.77
CA GLY A 382 6.75 -7.40 11.90
C GLY A 382 6.42 -8.65 11.07
N LEU A 383 7.43 -9.40 10.63
CA LEU A 383 7.23 -10.66 9.92
C LEU A 383 6.44 -11.68 10.76
N LYS A 384 6.80 -11.82 12.04
CA LYS A 384 6.10 -12.71 12.96
C LYS A 384 4.63 -12.31 13.12
N LYS A 385 4.35 -11.00 13.15
CA LYS A 385 2.96 -10.50 13.23
C LYS A 385 2.13 -10.87 12.01
N LEU A 386 2.69 -10.77 10.81
CA LEU A 386 1.99 -11.21 9.59
C LEU A 386 1.71 -12.71 9.59
N VAL A 387 2.65 -13.55 10.07
CA VAL A 387 2.45 -14.99 10.23
C VAL A 387 1.31 -15.27 11.20
N GLU A 388 1.27 -14.59 12.36
CA GLU A 388 0.22 -14.71 13.36
C GLU A 388 -1.16 -14.34 12.76
N ILE A 389 -1.26 -13.19 12.07
CA ILE A 389 -2.48 -12.70 11.42
C ILE A 389 -2.97 -13.68 10.35
N ARG A 390 -2.06 -14.16 9.48
CA ARG A 390 -2.44 -15.13 8.45
C ARG A 390 -3.04 -16.40 9.07
N ARG A 391 -2.34 -16.96 10.05
CA ARG A 391 -2.80 -18.18 10.74
C ARG A 391 -4.15 -17.98 11.42
N GLU A 392 -4.39 -16.80 11.96
CA GLU A 392 -5.63 -16.51 12.68
C GLU A 392 -6.83 -16.32 11.76
N TYR A 393 -6.65 -15.60 10.63
CA TYR A 393 -7.80 -15.14 9.81
C TYR A 393 -7.87 -15.78 8.41
N LEU A 394 -6.75 -16.26 7.85
CA LEU A 394 -6.64 -16.58 6.41
C LEU A 394 -6.15 -18.01 6.12
N SER A 395 -6.00 -18.87 7.14
CA SER A 395 -5.49 -20.24 6.99
C SER A 395 -6.49 -21.27 7.49
#